data_d51c31b70c201a51b221526ff469f3ee
#
_entry.id   d51c31b70c201a51b221526ff469f3ee
#
_cell.length_a   1.000
_cell.length_b   1.000
_cell.length_c   1.000
_cell.angle_alpha   90.00
_cell.angle_beta   90.00
_cell.angle_gamma   90.00
#
_symmetry.space_group_name_H-M   'P 1'
#
loop_
_entity.id
_entity.type
_entity.pdbx_description
1 polymer ?
#
loop_
_entity_poly.entity_id
_entity_poly.type
_entity_poly.pdbx_seq_one_letter_code
_entity_poly.pdbx_strand_id
1 'polypeptide(L)'
;MNTATLEAKTTDFTVDDIEYLRHGDKPLLARVYRPRGAGPFPALVECHGGAWCMSDRFSEKLRHEYMAAHGIVSIALDFRSGNTDPYPASVQDINYAVRWAKLNARDLKTEPHLVGLSGQSSGGHLAMLVAMRPDDPRYAAIPLPAGAPALDASVRCVVMSWPVINPLGRYRHAKRVQAGPNAPDWPKGIIARQDSYWRSEANMAEGNPMLALERGEKVATPPAIWFQGQGDALHDYRDPESPVAANEPQRFVANYRRAGGEIALEYIAMERHAGHSPDLSQTGDMFARMVQFVARHIKA
;
A
#
# COMPACT_ATOMS: atom_id res chain seq x y z
N MET A 1 4.25 -13.74 32.77
CA MET A 1 5.05 -12.64 32.17
C MET A 1 4.12 -11.48 31.93
N ASN A 2 4.37 -10.36 32.59
CA ASN A 2 3.47 -9.19 32.56
C ASN A 2 3.41 -8.60 31.17
N THR A 3 2.29 -8.75 30.47
CA THR A 3 1.93 -7.92 29.32
C THR A 3 1.48 -6.57 29.85
N ALA A 4 2.43 -5.67 30.07
CA ALA A 4 2.13 -4.27 30.25
C ALA A 4 1.53 -3.77 28.94
N THR A 5 0.21 -3.63 28.91
CA THR A 5 -0.52 -2.88 27.90
C THR A 5 -0.02 -1.44 28.02
N LEU A 6 0.89 -1.04 27.13
CA LEU A 6 1.21 0.36 26.96
C LEU A 6 -0.09 1.01 26.45
N GLU A 7 -0.85 1.62 27.35
CA GLU A 7 -1.85 2.62 26.96
C GLU A 7 -1.10 3.74 26.23
N ALA A 8 -1.06 3.62 24.92
CA ALA A 8 -0.43 4.62 24.08
C ALA A 8 -1.23 5.92 24.26
N LYS A 9 -0.56 6.95 24.76
CA LYS A 9 -1.14 8.27 24.99
C LYS A 9 -1.64 8.79 23.65
N THR A 10 -2.95 8.77 23.42
CA THR A 10 -3.56 9.30 22.20
C THR A 10 -3.42 10.82 22.18
N THR A 11 -3.14 11.36 21.00
CA THR A 11 -3.05 12.80 20.77
C THR A 11 -4.18 13.27 19.86
N ASP A 12 -4.63 14.51 20.04
CA ASP A 12 -5.51 15.15 19.07
C ASP A 12 -4.79 15.30 17.73
N PHE A 13 -5.56 15.36 16.64
CA PHE A 13 -5.06 15.58 15.30
C PHE A 13 -5.93 16.58 14.53
N THR A 14 -5.41 17.08 13.41
CA THR A 14 -6.15 17.88 12.42
C THR A 14 -6.28 17.10 11.12
N VAL A 15 -7.29 17.42 10.32
CA VAL A 15 -7.52 16.81 9.00
C VAL A 15 -7.71 17.90 7.97
N ASP A 16 -6.92 17.89 6.92
CA ASP A 16 -7.00 18.84 5.81
C ASP A 16 -6.89 18.12 4.47
N ASP A 17 -7.59 18.60 3.46
CA ASP A 17 -7.42 18.18 2.07
C ASP A 17 -6.49 19.14 1.36
N ILE A 18 -5.39 18.62 0.80
CA ILE A 18 -4.35 19.40 0.12
C ILE A 18 -4.21 18.89 -1.31
N GLU A 19 -4.25 19.79 -2.29
CA GLU A 19 -3.92 19.44 -3.65
C GLU A 19 -2.40 19.16 -3.74
N TYR A 20 -2.05 17.92 -4.07
CA TYR A 20 -0.64 17.52 -4.19
C TYR A 20 -0.18 17.41 -5.64
N LEU A 21 -1.12 17.16 -6.57
CA LEU A 21 -0.83 17.00 -7.99
C LEU A 21 -2.06 17.43 -8.80
N ARG A 22 -1.84 17.81 -10.08
CA ARG A 22 -2.91 18.16 -11.01
C ARG A 22 -2.63 17.60 -12.40
N HIS A 23 -3.63 16.97 -13.00
CA HIS A 23 -3.59 16.52 -14.38
C HIS A 23 -4.63 17.30 -15.19
N GLY A 24 -4.20 18.30 -15.98
CA GLY A 24 -5.11 19.22 -16.65
C GLY A 24 -6.03 19.93 -15.63
N ASP A 25 -7.34 19.77 -15.78
CA ASP A 25 -8.33 20.37 -14.88
C ASP A 25 -8.67 19.50 -13.65
N LYS A 26 -8.07 18.31 -13.54
CA LYS A 26 -8.34 17.36 -12.46
C LYS A 26 -7.32 17.48 -11.33
N PRO A 27 -7.66 18.03 -10.16
CA PRO A 27 -6.82 17.99 -8.99
C PRO A 27 -6.81 16.59 -8.39
N LEU A 28 -5.67 16.14 -7.90
CA LEU A 28 -5.53 15.00 -7.01
C LEU A 28 -5.24 15.52 -5.61
N LEU A 29 -6.06 15.10 -4.66
CA LEU A 29 -6.01 15.58 -3.28
C LEU A 29 -5.36 14.53 -2.37
N ALA A 30 -4.61 15.01 -1.41
CA ALA A 30 -4.14 14.25 -0.26
C ALA A 30 -4.95 14.68 0.97
N ARG A 31 -5.61 13.73 1.64
CA ARG A 31 -6.23 13.95 2.93
C ARG A 31 -5.21 13.68 4.02
N VAL A 32 -4.78 14.75 4.69
CA VAL A 32 -3.67 14.71 5.64
C VAL A 32 -4.20 14.76 7.06
N TYR A 33 -3.98 13.69 7.81
CA TYR A 33 -4.26 13.59 9.23
C TYR A 33 -2.96 13.88 9.99
N ARG A 34 -2.90 15.02 10.69
CA ARG A 34 -1.69 15.51 11.36
C ARG A 34 -1.85 15.49 12.87
N PRO A 35 -1.01 14.74 13.62
CA PRO A 35 -0.96 14.83 15.07
C PRO A 35 -0.77 16.28 15.55
N ARG A 36 -1.39 16.67 16.68
CA ARG A 36 -1.07 17.93 17.33
C ARG A 36 0.29 17.82 18.04
N GLY A 37 1.03 18.92 18.06
CA GLY A 37 2.38 18.99 18.64
C GLY A 37 3.39 19.53 17.65
N ALA A 38 4.64 19.61 18.06
CA ALA A 38 5.71 20.24 17.29
C ALA A 38 6.22 19.33 16.15
N GLY A 39 6.19 18.00 16.30
CA GLY A 39 6.89 17.07 15.42
C GLY A 39 8.42 17.11 15.62
N PRO A 40 9.23 16.58 14.67
CA PRO A 40 8.74 15.85 13.49
C PRO A 40 8.13 14.50 13.85
N PHE A 41 7.10 14.10 13.10
CA PHE A 41 6.43 12.82 13.26
C PHE A 41 6.78 11.88 12.10
N PRO A 42 6.81 10.55 12.30
CA PRO A 42 6.75 9.59 11.21
C PRO A 42 5.56 9.90 10.31
N ALA A 43 5.69 9.69 9.00
CA ALA A 43 4.62 9.88 8.04
C ALA A 43 4.43 8.65 7.16
N LEU A 44 3.18 8.29 6.89
CA LEU A 44 2.81 7.27 5.92
C LEU A 44 2.02 7.90 4.77
N VAL A 45 2.50 7.70 3.56
CA VAL A 45 1.72 7.93 2.34
C VAL A 45 0.84 6.70 2.11
N GLU A 46 -0.49 6.91 2.08
CA GLU A 46 -1.49 5.86 2.17
C GLU A 46 -2.19 5.64 0.83
N CYS A 47 -2.13 4.42 0.32
CA CYS A 47 -2.70 4.00 -0.95
C CYS A 47 -3.95 3.16 -0.71
N HIS A 48 -5.12 3.66 -1.14
CA HIS A 48 -6.38 2.93 -1.01
C HIS A 48 -6.46 1.68 -1.91
N GLY A 49 -7.34 0.75 -1.55
CA GLY A 49 -7.67 -0.44 -2.33
C GLY A 49 -8.59 -0.13 -3.52
N GLY A 50 -9.43 -1.13 -3.89
CA GLY A 50 -10.43 -0.98 -4.96
C GLY A 50 -10.03 -1.54 -6.31
N ALA A 51 -9.13 -2.53 -6.32
CA ALA A 51 -8.66 -3.21 -7.54
C ALA A 51 -8.18 -2.23 -8.63
N TRP A 52 -7.46 -1.18 -8.22
CA TRP A 52 -6.91 -0.08 -9.03
C TRP A 52 -7.95 0.79 -9.77
N CYS A 53 -9.26 0.54 -9.60
CA CYS A 53 -10.32 1.20 -10.36
C CYS A 53 -11.34 1.93 -9.49
N MET A 54 -11.30 1.77 -8.18
CA MET A 54 -12.32 2.26 -7.25
C MET A 54 -11.67 2.88 -6.02
N SER A 55 -12.50 3.51 -5.19
CA SER A 55 -12.11 4.15 -3.94
C SER A 55 -11.41 5.50 -4.11
N ASP A 56 -11.12 6.14 -3.01
CA ASP A 56 -10.53 7.46 -2.93
C ASP A 56 -9.85 7.67 -1.56
N ARG A 57 -9.38 8.89 -1.29
CA ARG A 57 -8.71 9.30 -0.04
C ARG A 57 -9.56 9.20 1.23
N PHE A 58 -10.86 8.94 1.11
CA PHE A 58 -11.75 8.73 2.27
C PHE A 58 -11.78 7.29 2.75
N SER A 59 -11.26 6.36 1.95
CA SER A 59 -11.15 4.96 2.31
C SER A 59 -10.26 4.79 3.54
N GLU A 60 -10.52 3.77 4.35
CA GLU A 60 -9.71 3.42 5.54
C GLU A 60 -9.62 4.54 6.60
N LYS A 61 -10.61 5.45 6.66
CA LYS A 61 -10.64 6.61 7.56
C LYS A 61 -10.26 6.25 9.01
N LEU A 62 -10.83 5.16 9.55
CA LEU A 62 -10.56 4.73 10.93
C LEU A 62 -9.09 4.40 11.17
N ARG A 63 -8.42 3.79 10.19
CA ARG A 63 -6.97 3.52 10.26
C ARG A 63 -6.18 4.82 10.28
N HIS A 64 -6.52 5.77 9.40
CA HIS A 64 -5.82 7.05 9.32
C HIS A 64 -5.97 7.87 10.61
N GLU A 65 -7.18 7.91 11.17
CA GLU A 65 -7.46 8.55 12.47
C GLU A 65 -6.68 7.88 13.60
N TYR A 66 -6.65 6.54 13.62
CA TYR A 66 -5.87 5.79 14.62
C TYR A 66 -4.37 6.10 14.52
N MET A 67 -3.79 6.09 13.31
CA MET A 67 -2.39 6.43 13.10
C MET A 67 -2.08 7.85 13.59
N ALA A 68 -2.91 8.83 13.24
CA ALA A 68 -2.72 10.21 13.66
C ALA A 68 -2.85 10.39 15.18
N ALA A 69 -3.82 9.72 15.82
CA ALA A 69 -3.96 9.72 17.27
C ALA A 69 -2.75 9.11 17.99
N HIS A 70 -1.97 8.28 17.30
CA HIS A 70 -0.75 7.64 17.84
C HIS A 70 0.54 8.27 17.31
N GLY A 71 0.50 9.51 16.85
CA GLY A 71 1.69 10.28 16.51
C GLY A 71 2.30 9.96 15.13
N ILE A 72 1.51 9.45 14.20
CA ILE A 72 1.94 9.20 12.81
C ILE A 72 1.11 10.07 11.88
N VAL A 73 1.76 10.89 11.05
CA VAL A 73 1.07 11.61 9.97
C VAL A 73 0.57 10.62 8.94
N SER A 74 -0.72 10.64 8.63
CA SER A 74 -1.32 9.79 7.60
C SER A 74 -1.73 10.65 6.40
N ILE A 75 -1.22 10.34 5.21
CA ILE A 75 -1.40 11.11 3.98
C ILE A 75 -2.17 10.23 2.99
N ALA A 76 -3.50 10.22 3.11
CA ALA A 76 -4.39 9.41 2.27
C ALA A 76 -4.59 10.07 0.90
N LEU A 77 -4.24 9.35 -0.17
CA LEU A 77 -4.18 9.90 -1.52
C LEU A 77 -5.43 9.62 -2.34
N ASP A 78 -5.81 10.60 -3.17
CA ASP A 78 -6.41 10.29 -4.47
C ASP A 78 -5.28 10.03 -5.47
N PHE A 79 -5.48 9.14 -6.42
CA PHE A 79 -4.58 8.91 -7.55
C PHE A 79 -5.39 8.47 -8.77
N ARG A 80 -4.82 8.57 -9.97
CA ARG A 80 -5.53 8.20 -11.19
C ARG A 80 -6.00 6.75 -11.15
N SER A 81 -7.25 6.55 -11.59
CA SER A 81 -7.95 5.27 -11.56
C SER A 81 -7.85 4.55 -12.91
N GLY A 82 -7.73 3.24 -12.89
CA GLY A 82 -7.66 2.40 -14.08
C GLY A 82 -8.87 2.45 -15.00
N ASN A 83 -9.98 3.03 -14.58
CA ASN A 83 -11.15 3.25 -15.45
C ASN A 83 -10.86 4.25 -16.57
N THR A 84 -10.07 5.27 -16.28
CA THR A 84 -9.71 6.34 -17.22
C THR A 84 -8.22 6.33 -17.56
N ASP A 85 -7.39 6.01 -16.59
CA ASP A 85 -5.94 6.12 -16.65
C ASP A 85 -5.28 4.78 -16.27
N PRO A 86 -4.98 3.92 -17.26
CA PRO A 86 -4.44 2.59 -17.00
C PRO A 86 -3.01 2.65 -16.44
N TYR A 87 -2.49 1.49 -16.03
CA TYR A 87 -1.10 1.32 -15.65
C TYR A 87 -0.14 1.98 -16.68
N PRO A 88 0.88 2.74 -16.23
CA PRO A 88 1.35 2.92 -14.86
C PRO A 88 0.88 4.22 -14.18
N ALA A 89 -0.22 4.84 -14.60
CA ALA A 89 -0.63 6.18 -14.16
C ALA A 89 -0.69 6.35 -12.63
N SER A 90 -1.36 5.45 -11.91
CA SER A 90 -1.43 5.52 -10.43
C SER A 90 -0.07 5.33 -9.76
N VAL A 91 0.81 4.49 -10.33
CA VAL A 91 2.17 4.30 -9.82
C VAL A 91 2.98 5.60 -9.92
N GLN A 92 2.83 6.33 -11.03
CA GLN A 92 3.47 7.63 -11.24
C GLN A 92 2.97 8.67 -10.24
N ASP A 93 1.66 8.70 -9.98
CA ASP A 93 1.07 9.64 -9.02
C ASP A 93 1.55 9.35 -7.60
N ILE A 94 1.62 8.08 -7.18
CA ILE A 94 2.11 7.69 -5.86
C ILE A 94 3.61 7.95 -5.72
N ASN A 95 4.41 7.66 -6.74
CA ASN A 95 5.82 8.02 -6.76
C ASN A 95 6.01 9.54 -6.58
N TYR A 96 5.22 10.33 -7.31
CA TYR A 96 5.22 11.79 -7.13
C TYR A 96 4.78 12.18 -5.71
N ALA A 97 3.72 11.57 -5.17
CA ALA A 97 3.21 11.88 -3.83
C ALA A 97 4.25 11.65 -2.72
N VAL A 98 5.06 10.58 -2.82
CA VAL A 98 6.17 10.35 -1.88
C VAL A 98 7.20 11.48 -1.97
N ARG A 99 7.59 11.88 -3.18
CA ARG A 99 8.55 12.98 -3.37
C ARG A 99 7.96 14.34 -2.95
N TRP A 100 6.65 14.56 -3.20
CA TRP A 100 5.91 15.72 -2.73
C TRP A 100 5.85 15.78 -1.19
N ALA A 101 5.59 14.64 -0.53
CA ALA A 101 5.58 14.59 0.92
C ALA A 101 6.95 14.93 1.52
N LYS A 102 8.04 14.46 0.91
CA LYS A 102 9.40 14.83 1.30
C LYS A 102 9.69 16.31 1.06
N LEU A 103 9.24 16.86 -0.06
CA LEU A 103 9.44 18.28 -0.40
C LEU A 103 8.70 19.20 0.58
N ASN A 104 7.51 18.82 1.03
CA ASN A 104 6.65 19.58 1.93
C ASN A 104 6.71 19.07 3.39
N ALA A 105 7.78 18.36 3.75
CA ALA A 105 7.91 17.67 5.02
C ALA A 105 7.66 18.58 6.23
N ARG A 106 8.17 19.81 6.20
CA ARG A 106 7.99 20.80 7.28
C ARG A 106 6.52 21.13 7.52
N ASP A 107 5.74 21.39 6.46
CA ASP A 107 4.33 21.75 6.55
C ASP A 107 3.48 20.54 6.96
N LEU A 108 3.94 19.34 6.62
CA LEU A 108 3.38 18.07 7.04
C LEU A 108 3.80 17.64 8.46
N LYS A 109 4.64 18.43 9.13
CA LYS A 109 5.23 18.12 10.45
C LYS A 109 6.01 16.80 10.47
N THR A 110 6.70 16.48 9.40
CA THR A 110 7.59 15.32 9.27
C THR A 110 8.95 15.78 8.75
N GLU A 111 9.80 14.83 8.39
CA GLU A 111 11.05 15.06 7.68
C GLU A 111 11.21 14.12 6.49
N PRO A 112 12.00 14.47 5.45
CA PRO A 112 12.13 13.63 4.25
C PRO A 112 12.55 12.18 4.53
N HIS A 113 13.34 11.97 5.57
CA HIS A 113 13.81 10.64 5.98
C HIS A 113 12.84 9.88 6.90
N LEU A 114 11.69 10.47 7.27
CA LEU A 114 10.67 9.86 8.13
C LEU A 114 9.44 9.40 7.34
N VAL A 115 9.53 9.30 6.01
CA VAL A 115 8.41 8.93 5.15
C VAL A 115 8.42 7.41 4.87
N GLY A 116 7.29 6.76 5.10
CA GLY A 116 6.96 5.40 4.71
C GLY A 116 5.80 5.35 3.73
N LEU A 117 5.51 4.15 3.20
CA LEU A 117 4.33 3.85 2.38
C LEU A 117 3.42 2.87 3.10
N SER A 118 2.13 3.02 2.90
CA SER A 118 1.15 2.04 3.35
C SER A 118 0.06 1.83 2.29
N GLY A 119 -0.58 0.67 2.32
CA GLY A 119 -1.68 0.43 1.40
C GLY A 119 -2.42 -0.88 1.64
N GLN A 120 -3.65 -0.92 1.12
CA GLN A 120 -4.55 -2.05 1.24
C GLN A 120 -4.85 -2.66 -0.12
N SER A 121 -4.90 -3.99 -0.21
CA SER A 121 -5.28 -4.71 -1.44
C SER A 121 -4.47 -4.23 -2.66
N SER A 122 -5.11 -3.68 -3.69
CA SER A 122 -4.42 -3.05 -4.82
C SER A 122 -3.55 -1.86 -4.44
N GLY A 123 -3.91 -1.11 -3.39
CA GLY A 123 -3.06 -0.04 -2.84
C GLY A 123 -1.80 -0.58 -2.16
N GLY A 124 -1.90 -1.73 -1.49
CA GLY A 124 -0.72 -2.43 -0.94
C GLY A 124 0.25 -2.92 -2.03
N HIS A 125 -0.29 -3.35 -3.18
CA HIS A 125 0.51 -3.63 -4.37
C HIS A 125 1.24 -2.37 -4.85
N LEU A 126 0.51 -1.25 -5.05
CA LEU A 126 1.08 0.01 -5.54
C LEU A 126 2.16 0.54 -4.59
N ALA A 127 1.91 0.49 -3.28
CA ALA A 127 2.86 0.89 -2.26
C ALA A 127 4.16 0.07 -2.34
N MET A 128 4.06 -1.25 -2.43
CA MET A 128 5.24 -2.11 -2.56
C MET A 128 5.96 -1.91 -3.89
N LEU A 129 5.25 -1.75 -5.00
CA LEU A 129 5.86 -1.53 -6.32
C LEU A 129 6.69 -0.24 -6.35
N VAL A 130 6.13 0.87 -5.83
CA VAL A 130 6.85 2.15 -5.72
C VAL A 130 8.04 2.02 -4.77
N ALA A 131 7.87 1.38 -3.62
CA ALA A 131 8.95 1.19 -2.65
C ALA A 131 10.11 0.34 -3.20
N MET A 132 9.81 -0.66 -4.03
CA MET A 132 10.83 -1.51 -4.66
C MET A 132 11.56 -0.82 -5.84
N ARG A 133 10.90 0.16 -6.49
CA ARG A 133 11.43 0.87 -7.67
C ARG A 133 11.28 2.39 -7.53
N PRO A 134 11.92 3.01 -6.50
CA PRO A 134 11.68 4.41 -6.13
C PRO A 134 12.13 5.43 -7.16
N ASP A 135 13.14 5.10 -7.94
CA ASP A 135 13.80 5.94 -8.95
C ASP A 135 13.62 5.44 -10.39
N ASP A 136 12.76 4.41 -10.59
CA ASP A 136 12.45 3.91 -11.93
C ASP A 136 11.87 5.05 -12.80
N PRO A 137 12.50 5.37 -13.95
CA PRO A 137 12.08 6.51 -14.77
C PRO A 137 10.66 6.38 -15.33
N ARG A 138 10.10 5.18 -15.42
CA ARG A 138 8.70 4.96 -15.82
C ARG A 138 7.74 5.46 -14.77
N TYR A 139 8.12 5.37 -13.48
CA TYR A 139 7.31 5.76 -12.32
C TYR A 139 7.65 7.17 -11.82
N ALA A 140 8.92 7.58 -11.92
CA ALA A 140 9.38 8.92 -11.58
C ALA A 140 9.12 9.96 -12.70
N ALA A 141 8.20 9.67 -13.62
CA ALA A 141 7.98 10.44 -14.83
C ALA A 141 7.39 11.86 -14.61
N ILE A 142 6.74 12.11 -13.46
CA ILE A 142 6.16 13.43 -13.17
C ILE A 142 7.22 14.28 -12.44
N PRO A 143 7.68 15.41 -13.00
CA PRO A 143 8.70 16.22 -12.38
C PRO A 143 8.18 16.95 -11.12
N LEU A 144 9.04 17.14 -10.13
CA LEU A 144 8.78 18.09 -9.06
C LEU A 144 8.82 19.54 -9.59
N PRO A 145 8.27 20.52 -8.85
CA PRO A 145 8.33 21.93 -9.24
C PRO A 145 9.76 22.39 -9.55
N ALA A 146 9.90 23.33 -10.47
CA ALA A 146 11.20 23.90 -10.83
C ALA A 146 11.92 24.46 -9.59
N GLY A 147 13.21 24.15 -9.44
CA GLY A 147 14.01 24.54 -8.28
C GLY A 147 13.91 23.61 -7.06
N ALA A 148 13.05 22.59 -7.10
CA ALA A 148 13.02 21.60 -6.04
C ALA A 148 14.34 20.81 -5.96
N PRO A 149 14.76 20.36 -4.77
CA PRO A 149 15.91 19.48 -4.63
C PRO A 149 15.65 18.13 -5.31
N ALA A 150 16.70 17.42 -5.68
CA ALA A 150 16.59 16.07 -6.20
C ALA A 150 16.10 15.13 -5.07
N LEU A 151 14.87 14.63 -5.21
CA LEU A 151 14.24 13.71 -4.28
C LEU A 151 13.76 12.48 -5.05
N ASP A 152 14.04 11.32 -4.50
CA ASP A 152 13.49 10.03 -4.97
C ASP A 152 12.27 9.60 -4.16
N ALA A 153 11.62 8.52 -4.57
CA ALA A 153 10.49 7.93 -3.86
C ALA A 153 10.91 6.80 -2.90
N SER A 154 12.18 6.75 -2.46
CA SER A 154 12.61 5.79 -1.43
C SER A 154 11.88 6.02 -0.11
N VAL A 155 11.60 4.96 0.62
CA VAL A 155 10.84 5.03 1.88
C VAL A 155 11.50 4.21 2.97
N ARG A 156 11.17 4.56 4.23
CA ARG A 156 11.75 3.90 5.41
C ARG A 156 11.13 2.55 5.71
N CYS A 157 9.86 2.37 5.40
CA CYS A 157 9.17 1.10 5.56
C CYS A 157 7.91 1.03 4.68
N VAL A 158 7.36 -0.18 4.56
CA VAL A 158 6.08 -0.43 3.89
C VAL A 158 5.14 -1.20 4.81
N VAL A 159 3.90 -0.70 4.96
CA VAL A 159 2.84 -1.35 5.74
C VAL A 159 1.74 -1.81 4.79
N MET A 160 1.44 -3.10 4.74
CA MET A 160 0.47 -3.66 3.80
C MET A 160 -0.63 -4.45 4.49
N SER A 161 -1.87 -4.23 4.06
CA SER A 161 -3.02 -5.04 4.46
C SER A 161 -3.51 -5.83 3.24
N TRP A 162 -3.44 -7.17 3.30
CA TRP A 162 -3.83 -8.11 2.23
C TRP A 162 -3.52 -7.61 0.81
N PRO A 163 -2.27 -7.26 0.49
CA PRO A 163 -1.91 -6.69 -0.80
C PRO A 163 -2.08 -7.67 -1.95
N VAL A 164 -2.40 -7.15 -3.13
CA VAL A 164 -2.36 -7.92 -4.38
C VAL A 164 -0.94 -7.95 -4.91
N ILE A 165 -0.06 -8.69 -4.26
CA ILE A 165 1.38 -8.62 -4.56
C ILE A 165 1.79 -9.26 -5.90
N ASN A 166 0.93 -10.13 -6.43
CA ASN A 166 1.11 -10.79 -7.73
C ASN A 166 -0.14 -10.58 -8.60
N PRO A 167 -0.24 -9.43 -9.32
CA PRO A 167 -1.42 -9.13 -10.13
C PRO A 167 -1.67 -10.15 -11.23
N LEU A 168 -0.63 -10.68 -11.89
CA LEU A 168 -0.78 -11.71 -12.93
C LEU A 168 -1.29 -13.04 -12.35
N GLY A 169 -0.70 -13.47 -11.23
CA GLY A 169 -1.14 -14.68 -10.52
C GLY A 169 -2.59 -14.58 -10.08
N ARG A 170 -3.01 -13.44 -9.50
CA ARG A 170 -4.41 -13.21 -9.11
C ARG A 170 -5.37 -13.20 -10.31
N TYR A 171 -4.98 -12.59 -11.41
CA TYR A 171 -5.78 -12.59 -12.62
C TYR A 171 -6.06 -14.00 -13.13
N ARG A 172 -5.01 -14.81 -13.23
CA ARG A 172 -5.12 -16.21 -13.64
C ARG A 172 -5.90 -17.06 -12.61
N HIS A 173 -5.68 -16.81 -11.32
CA HIS A 173 -6.47 -17.43 -10.25
C HIS A 173 -7.97 -17.11 -10.39
N ALA A 174 -8.33 -15.84 -10.56
CA ALA A 174 -9.72 -15.43 -10.76
C ALA A 174 -10.36 -16.11 -11.98
N LYS A 175 -9.64 -16.20 -13.10
CA LYS A 175 -10.10 -16.93 -14.29
C LYS A 175 -10.31 -18.42 -14.02
N ARG A 176 -9.41 -19.08 -13.30
CA ARG A 176 -9.59 -20.51 -12.91
C ARG A 176 -10.80 -20.70 -12.01
N VAL A 177 -10.99 -19.85 -11.01
CA VAL A 177 -12.16 -19.91 -10.12
C VAL A 177 -13.45 -19.67 -10.89
N GLN A 178 -13.46 -18.71 -11.83
CA GLN A 178 -14.63 -18.42 -12.68
C GLN A 178 -15.02 -19.59 -13.59
N ALA A 179 -14.04 -20.33 -14.08
CA ALA A 179 -14.27 -21.48 -14.96
C ALA A 179 -14.70 -22.75 -14.20
N GLY A 180 -14.64 -22.74 -12.87
CA GLY A 180 -15.00 -23.90 -12.05
C GLY A 180 -16.51 -24.09 -11.90
N PRO A 181 -16.95 -25.29 -11.54
CA PRO A 181 -18.34 -25.54 -11.16
C PRO A 181 -18.66 -24.73 -9.88
N ASN A 182 -19.83 -24.13 -9.80
CA ASN A 182 -20.27 -23.29 -8.67
C ASN A 182 -19.36 -22.05 -8.42
N ALA A 183 -18.90 -21.41 -9.49
CA ALA A 183 -18.09 -20.20 -9.39
C ALA A 183 -18.82 -19.11 -8.58
N PRO A 184 -18.16 -18.50 -7.57
CA PRO A 184 -18.71 -17.34 -6.87
C PRO A 184 -18.72 -16.11 -7.78
N ASP A 185 -19.42 -15.05 -7.38
CA ASP A 185 -19.56 -13.83 -8.21
C ASP A 185 -18.29 -12.96 -8.28
N TRP A 186 -17.43 -13.03 -7.27
CA TRP A 186 -16.29 -12.11 -7.14
C TRP A 186 -15.28 -12.13 -8.31
N PRO A 187 -14.99 -13.28 -9.00
CA PRO A 187 -13.96 -13.29 -10.05
C PRO A 187 -14.31 -12.39 -11.22
N LYS A 188 -15.59 -12.35 -11.63
CA LYS A 188 -16.04 -11.53 -12.77
C LYS A 188 -15.69 -10.05 -12.59
N GLY A 189 -15.99 -9.50 -11.42
CA GLY A 189 -15.68 -8.09 -11.13
C GLY A 189 -14.18 -7.81 -11.02
N ILE A 190 -13.41 -8.76 -10.50
CA ILE A 190 -11.95 -8.64 -10.39
C ILE A 190 -11.29 -8.70 -11.77
N ILE A 191 -11.68 -9.65 -12.62
CA ILE A 191 -11.15 -9.78 -13.99
C ILE A 191 -11.40 -8.50 -14.77
N ALA A 192 -12.64 -7.99 -14.78
CA ALA A 192 -12.99 -6.77 -15.52
C ALA A 192 -12.16 -5.55 -15.08
N ARG A 193 -11.92 -5.38 -13.77
CA ARG A 193 -11.09 -4.27 -13.26
C ARG A 193 -9.62 -4.47 -13.60
N GLN A 194 -9.11 -5.70 -13.55
CA GLN A 194 -7.74 -5.98 -13.95
C GLN A 194 -7.53 -5.73 -15.45
N ASP A 195 -8.49 -6.13 -16.29
CA ASP A 195 -8.45 -5.81 -17.72
C ASP A 195 -8.48 -4.30 -17.97
N SER A 196 -9.30 -3.56 -17.22
CA SER A 196 -9.40 -2.10 -17.32
C SER A 196 -8.10 -1.40 -16.94
N TYR A 197 -7.46 -1.79 -15.83
CA TYR A 197 -6.26 -1.13 -15.34
C TYR A 197 -5.00 -1.58 -16.09
N TRP A 198 -4.81 -2.88 -16.23
CA TRP A 198 -3.54 -3.44 -16.73
C TRP A 198 -3.46 -3.49 -18.25
N ARG A 199 -4.57 -3.60 -18.96
CA ARG A 199 -4.70 -3.73 -20.41
C ARG A 199 -4.08 -4.99 -21.00
N SER A 200 -3.12 -5.63 -20.34
CA SER A 200 -2.45 -6.85 -20.82
C SER A 200 -1.81 -7.64 -19.67
N GLU A 201 -1.62 -8.94 -19.89
CA GLU A 201 -0.82 -9.78 -18.97
C GLU A 201 0.67 -9.35 -18.95
N ALA A 202 1.18 -8.77 -20.02
CA ALA A 202 2.55 -8.24 -20.06
C ALA A 202 2.73 -7.09 -19.06
N ASN A 203 1.77 -6.16 -18.97
CA ASN A 203 1.79 -5.11 -17.98
C ASN A 203 1.62 -5.66 -16.54
N MET A 204 0.76 -6.68 -16.37
CA MET A 204 0.63 -7.38 -15.07
C MET A 204 1.92 -8.09 -14.65
N ALA A 205 2.72 -8.56 -15.59
CA ALA A 205 4.01 -9.20 -15.33
C ALA A 205 5.12 -8.17 -15.08
N GLU A 206 5.07 -7.02 -15.74
CA GLU A 206 6.04 -5.93 -15.60
C GLU A 206 5.88 -5.22 -14.25
N GLY A 207 4.67 -4.76 -13.91
CA GLY A 207 4.36 -4.09 -12.65
C GLY A 207 4.13 -5.05 -11.48
N ASN A 208 4.91 -6.14 -11.37
CA ASN A 208 4.67 -7.25 -10.46
C ASN A 208 5.80 -7.41 -9.44
N PRO A 209 5.59 -7.02 -8.17
CA PRO A 209 6.59 -7.17 -7.12
C PRO A 209 7.09 -8.60 -6.92
N MET A 210 6.20 -9.61 -6.98
CA MET A 210 6.56 -11.02 -6.86
C MET A 210 7.51 -11.44 -7.98
N LEU A 211 7.11 -11.18 -9.23
CA LEU A 211 7.88 -11.60 -10.40
C LEU A 211 9.21 -10.83 -10.53
N ALA A 212 9.27 -9.58 -10.08
CA ALA A 212 10.51 -8.82 -10.04
C ALA A 212 11.56 -9.54 -9.18
N LEU A 213 11.18 -9.99 -7.99
CA LEU A 213 12.07 -10.76 -7.10
C LEU A 213 12.45 -12.13 -7.69
N GLU A 214 11.51 -12.81 -8.32
CA GLU A 214 11.76 -14.13 -8.93
C GLU A 214 12.68 -14.06 -10.16
N ARG A 215 12.61 -12.96 -10.90
CA ARG A 215 13.53 -12.70 -12.02
C ARG A 215 14.91 -12.22 -11.54
N GLY A 216 15.09 -12.02 -10.24
CA GLY A 216 16.35 -11.51 -9.67
C GLY A 216 16.62 -10.05 -10.03
N GLU A 217 15.58 -9.26 -10.26
CA GLU A 217 15.74 -7.84 -10.54
C GLU A 217 16.35 -7.12 -9.35
N LYS A 218 17.24 -6.18 -9.62
CA LYS A 218 17.81 -5.32 -8.57
C LYS A 218 16.77 -4.27 -8.16
N VAL A 219 16.15 -4.49 -7.00
CA VAL A 219 15.12 -3.62 -6.44
C VAL A 219 15.47 -3.23 -5.00
N ALA A 220 14.89 -2.14 -4.51
CA ALA A 220 14.97 -1.79 -3.10
C ALA A 220 14.06 -2.72 -2.27
N THR A 221 14.50 -3.05 -1.05
CA THR A 221 13.76 -3.92 -0.13
C THR A 221 13.67 -3.29 1.26
N PRO A 222 12.95 -2.15 1.41
CA PRO A 222 12.80 -1.52 2.73
C PRO A 222 12.07 -2.44 3.71
N PRO A 223 12.27 -2.32 5.04
CA PRO A 223 11.53 -3.07 6.03
C PRO A 223 10.03 -3.05 5.76
N ALA A 224 9.36 -4.20 5.81
CA ALA A 224 7.95 -4.33 5.48
C ALA A 224 7.17 -5.17 6.49
N ILE A 225 5.88 -4.87 6.65
CA ILE A 225 4.94 -5.72 7.36
C ILE A 225 3.72 -5.97 6.49
N TRP A 226 3.27 -7.22 6.45
CA TRP A 226 2.10 -7.68 5.70
C TRP A 226 1.10 -8.31 6.67
N PHE A 227 -0.06 -7.69 6.79
CA PHE A 227 -1.21 -8.26 7.47
C PHE A 227 -2.09 -8.99 6.46
N GLN A 228 -2.36 -10.28 6.71
CA GLN A 228 -3.18 -11.12 5.85
C GLN A 228 -4.39 -11.65 6.60
N GLY A 229 -5.57 -11.51 6.03
CA GLY A 229 -6.79 -12.09 6.59
C GLY A 229 -6.79 -13.61 6.46
N GLN A 230 -7.13 -14.31 7.55
CA GLN A 230 -7.31 -15.76 7.51
C GLN A 230 -8.50 -16.14 6.62
N GLY A 231 -8.30 -17.09 5.72
CA GLY A 231 -9.35 -17.58 4.82
C GLY A 231 -9.78 -16.59 3.72
N ASP A 232 -8.99 -15.58 3.45
CA ASP A 232 -9.21 -14.61 2.36
C ASP A 232 -8.79 -15.22 1.01
N ALA A 233 -9.70 -15.95 0.38
CA ALA A 233 -9.46 -16.63 -0.89
C ALA A 233 -9.15 -15.68 -2.07
N LEU A 234 -9.33 -14.37 -1.91
CA LEU A 234 -9.04 -13.37 -2.94
C LEU A 234 -7.56 -12.95 -2.94
N HIS A 235 -6.90 -12.96 -1.77
CA HIS A 235 -5.52 -12.50 -1.60
C HIS A 235 -4.60 -13.60 -1.06
N ASP A 236 -5.16 -14.62 -0.39
CA ASP A 236 -4.42 -15.77 0.14
C ASP A 236 -4.82 -17.05 -0.60
N TYR A 237 -4.13 -17.33 -1.68
CA TYR A 237 -4.34 -18.51 -2.52
C TYR A 237 -2.98 -19.12 -2.91
N ARG A 238 -3.01 -20.37 -3.34
CA ARG A 238 -1.87 -21.03 -3.96
C ARG A 238 -2.01 -21.00 -5.47
N ASP A 239 -1.01 -20.45 -6.15
CA ASP A 239 -0.93 -20.53 -7.60
C ASP A 239 -0.45 -21.94 -8.02
N PRO A 240 -1.26 -22.72 -8.76
CA PRO A 240 -0.87 -24.07 -9.21
C PRO A 240 0.31 -24.04 -10.20
N GLU A 241 0.57 -22.91 -10.86
CA GLU A 241 1.71 -22.71 -11.75
C GLU A 241 2.98 -22.28 -10.99
N SER A 242 2.87 -22.06 -9.66
CA SER A 242 4.02 -21.70 -8.83
C SER A 242 5.01 -22.86 -8.73
N PRO A 243 6.32 -22.61 -8.88
CA PRO A 243 7.35 -23.63 -8.71
C PRO A 243 7.48 -24.10 -7.25
N VAL A 244 6.86 -23.39 -6.30
CA VAL A 244 6.93 -23.69 -4.87
C VAL A 244 5.55 -23.98 -4.29
N ALA A 245 5.49 -24.93 -3.35
CA ALA A 245 4.27 -25.33 -2.68
C ALA A 245 3.92 -24.37 -1.52
N ALA A 246 3.76 -23.08 -1.84
CA ALA A 246 3.41 -22.04 -0.88
C ALA A 246 2.25 -21.19 -1.41
N ASN A 247 1.49 -20.55 -0.52
CA ASN A 247 0.54 -19.52 -0.91
C ASN A 247 1.28 -18.21 -1.29
N GLU A 248 0.59 -17.29 -1.93
CA GLU A 248 1.19 -16.05 -2.44
C GLU A 248 1.86 -15.19 -1.34
N PRO A 249 1.25 -15.00 -0.14
CA PRO A 249 1.93 -14.30 0.94
C PRO A 249 3.25 -14.94 1.36
N GLN A 250 3.26 -16.25 1.60
CA GLN A 250 4.47 -16.98 2.01
C GLN A 250 5.54 -16.97 0.92
N ARG A 251 5.12 -17.12 -0.35
CA ARG A 251 6.00 -17.08 -1.52
C ARG A 251 6.70 -15.73 -1.64
N PHE A 252 5.95 -14.64 -1.52
CA PHE A 252 6.54 -13.29 -1.57
C PHE A 252 7.51 -13.04 -0.41
N VAL A 253 7.11 -13.39 0.81
CA VAL A 253 7.97 -13.23 2.00
C VAL A 253 9.29 -13.98 1.84
N ALA A 254 9.25 -15.21 1.33
CA ALA A 254 10.46 -15.98 1.07
C ALA A 254 11.38 -15.31 0.03
N ASN A 255 10.79 -14.80 -1.06
CA ASN A 255 11.54 -14.10 -2.12
C ASN A 255 12.11 -12.76 -1.62
N TYR A 256 11.33 -11.99 -0.86
CA TYR A 256 11.75 -10.71 -0.31
C TYR A 256 12.93 -10.86 0.66
N ARG A 257 12.88 -11.87 1.55
CA ARG A 257 13.98 -12.19 2.45
C ARG A 257 15.23 -12.67 1.70
N ARG A 258 15.04 -13.46 0.64
CA ARG A 258 16.16 -13.90 -0.22
C ARG A 258 16.84 -12.73 -0.92
N ALA A 259 16.09 -11.68 -1.24
CA ALA A 259 16.62 -10.43 -1.80
C ALA A 259 17.25 -9.51 -0.72
N GLY A 260 17.36 -9.95 0.53
CA GLY A 260 17.95 -9.20 1.64
C GLY A 260 17.00 -8.29 2.41
N GLY A 261 15.70 -8.31 2.09
CA GLY A 261 14.70 -7.48 2.77
C GLY A 261 14.21 -8.09 4.09
N GLU A 262 13.90 -7.22 5.06
CA GLU A 262 13.19 -7.59 6.28
C GLU A 262 11.68 -7.49 6.02
N ILE A 263 10.92 -8.58 6.25
CA ILE A 263 9.46 -8.57 6.14
C ILE A 263 8.83 -9.48 7.18
N ALA A 264 7.82 -8.95 7.89
CA ALA A 264 6.93 -9.70 8.76
C ALA A 264 5.63 -10.05 8.00
N LEU A 265 5.13 -11.27 8.21
CA LEU A 265 3.81 -11.70 7.74
C LEU A 265 2.98 -12.08 8.96
N GLU A 266 1.86 -11.40 9.14
CA GLU A 266 0.95 -11.62 10.25
C GLU A 266 -0.44 -11.97 9.74
N TYR A 267 -0.93 -13.13 10.15
CA TYR A 267 -2.31 -13.54 9.87
C TYR A 267 -3.22 -13.00 10.95
N ILE A 268 -4.28 -12.32 10.52
CA ILE A 268 -5.30 -11.76 11.40
C ILE A 268 -6.64 -12.46 11.19
N ALA A 269 -7.40 -12.65 12.26
CA ALA A 269 -8.78 -13.10 12.14
C ALA A 269 -9.60 -12.01 11.43
N MET A 270 -10.23 -12.35 10.32
CA MET A 270 -11.19 -11.49 9.65
C MET A 270 -12.55 -12.15 9.71
N GLU A 271 -13.49 -11.59 10.48
CA GLU A 271 -14.89 -11.94 10.28
C GLU A 271 -15.34 -11.39 8.93
N ARG A 272 -15.80 -12.31 8.07
CA ARG A 272 -16.32 -11.98 6.75
C ARG A 272 -17.66 -11.27 6.90
N HIS A 273 -17.64 -9.97 7.01
CA HIS A 273 -18.80 -9.16 6.66
C HIS A 273 -18.58 -8.65 5.24
N ALA A 274 -19.33 -9.24 4.32
CA ALA A 274 -19.38 -8.83 2.92
C ALA A 274 -19.54 -7.30 2.84
N GLY A 275 -18.47 -6.60 2.39
CA GLY A 275 -18.51 -5.19 2.03
C GLY A 275 -18.41 -4.16 3.15
N HIS A 276 -18.11 -4.53 4.39
CA HIS A 276 -17.97 -3.58 5.49
C HIS A 276 -16.56 -3.67 6.09
N SER A 277 -16.02 -2.51 6.49
CA SER A 277 -14.77 -2.40 7.25
C SER A 277 -14.86 -3.28 8.50
N PRO A 278 -13.80 -4.04 8.85
CA PRO A 278 -13.81 -4.86 10.04
C PRO A 278 -14.11 -4.00 11.27
N ASP A 279 -14.82 -4.56 12.24
CA ASP A 279 -15.10 -3.92 13.53
C ASP A 279 -13.77 -3.52 14.19
N LEU A 280 -13.72 -2.31 14.75
CA LEU A 280 -12.54 -1.78 15.46
C LEU A 280 -12.05 -2.69 16.59
N SER A 281 -12.94 -3.49 17.20
CA SER A 281 -12.56 -4.44 18.24
C SER A 281 -11.64 -5.55 17.73
N GLN A 282 -11.74 -5.90 16.44
CA GLN A 282 -10.90 -6.92 15.79
C GLN A 282 -9.70 -6.34 15.05
N THR A 283 -9.76 -5.07 14.64
CA THR A 283 -8.68 -4.37 13.96
C THR A 283 -7.78 -3.57 14.89
N GLY A 284 -8.19 -3.31 16.12
CA GLY A 284 -7.42 -2.55 17.11
C GLY A 284 -6.02 -3.12 17.32
N ASP A 285 -5.89 -4.43 17.43
CA ASP A 285 -4.59 -5.10 17.54
C ASP A 285 -3.74 -4.93 16.29
N MET A 286 -4.34 -5.01 15.09
CA MET A 286 -3.64 -4.78 13.83
C MET A 286 -3.09 -3.35 13.75
N PHE A 287 -3.92 -2.35 14.08
CA PHE A 287 -3.50 -0.95 14.04
C PHE A 287 -2.42 -0.65 15.08
N ALA A 288 -2.51 -1.22 16.29
CA ALA A 288 -1.46 -1.09 17.30
C ALA A 288 -0.12 -1.69 16.81
N ARG A 289 -0.16 -2.84 16.13
CA ARG A 289 1.05 -3.45 15.54
C ARG A 289 1.61 -2.62 14.38
N MET A 290 0.76 -2.00 13.56
CA MET A 290 1.19 -1.03 12.54
C MET A 290 1.94 0.13 13.17
N VAL A 291 1.38 0.75 14.24
CA VAL A 291 2.04 1.82 14.98
C VAL A 291 3.39 1.38 15.54
N GLN A 292 3.45 0.21 16.18
CA GLN A 292 4.70 -0.35 16.72
C GLN A 292 5.75 -0.60 15.62
N PHE A 293 5.32 -1.12 14.47
CA PHE A 293 6.20 -1.35 13.33
C PHE A 293 6.76 -0.03 12.79
N VAL A 294 5.91 0.97 12.58
CA VAL A 294 6.35 2.32 12.13
C VAL A 294 7.32 2.93 13.13
N ALA A 295 7.01 2.91 14.43
CA ALA A 295 7.88 3.46 15.47
C ALA A 295 9.24 2.74 15.57
N ARG A 296 9.32 1.47 15.16
CA ARG A 296 10.59 0.72 15.11
C ARG A 296 11.46 1.17 13.95
N HIS A 297 10.88 1.38 12.77
CA HIS A 297 11.62 1.56 11.51
C HIS A 297 11.73 3.02 11.07
N ILE A 298 10.86 3.91 11.58
CA ILE A 298 10.89 5.35 11.33
C ILE A 298 11.17 6.07 12.65
N LYS A 299 12.42 6.48 12.83
CA LYS A 299 12.86 7.19 14.04
C LYS A 299 13.31 8.59 13.65
N ALA A 300 12.84 9.59 14.43
CA ALA A 300 13.30 10.98 14.33
C ALA A 300 14.77 11.11 14.80
#